data_9f90dfe063b5bef66ff2081149b170fc
#
_entry.id   9f90dfe063b5bef66ff2081149b170fc
#
_cell.length_a   1.000
_cell.length_b   1.000
_cell.length_c   1.000
_cell.angle_alpha   90.00
_cell.angle_beta   90.00
_cell.angle_gamma   90.00
#
_symmetry.space_group_name_H-M   'P 1'
#
loop_
_entity.id
_entity.type
_entity.pdbx_description
1 polymer ?
#
loop_
_entity_poly.entity_id
_entity_poly.type
_entity_poly.pdbx_seq_one_letter_code
_entity_poly.pdbx_strand_id
1 'polypeptide(L)'
;MIRTKKQGLLIVLSGSSGSGKNTVCDLAKKTNKNLWESISMTSRKPREGEEDGKNYYFVTEKKFEENLEKGNLLEYAKFAGNYYGTPKSSVQKMLDSGKDVLLVIEIQGALQIKERFPSALFIFLLPPSMKELKRRLKLRHTESEEELMKRFSIAYKEINELPKYNYVIVNDEIDEAANKLNAIITAEKCRVDRIEEVYLDSEEEKMHETLVDKELENKRVNL
;
A
#
# COMPACT_ATOMS: atom_id res chain seq x y z
N MET A 1 10.86 6.99 25.95
CA MET A 1 9.80 6.35 25.14
C MET A 1 9.97 6.80 23.70
N ILE A 2 9.95 5.89 22.72
CA ILE A 2 10.02 6.28 21.30
C ILE A 2 8.62 6.65 20.85
N ARG A 3 8.43 7.87 20.31
CA ARG A 3 7.16 8.28 19.69
C ARG A 3 7.30 8.22 18.17
N THR A 4 6.55 7.32 17.56
CA THR A 4 6.37 7.31 16.11
C THR A 4 5.30 8.34 15.71
N LYS A 5 5.35 8.80 14.47
CA LYS A 5 4.29 9.67 13.93
C LYS A 5 2.92 9.09 14.22
N LYS A 6 1.99 9.92 14.69
CA LYS A 6 0.60 9.51 15.01
C LYS A 6 -0.14 8.98 13.78
N GLN A 7 0.24 9.44 12.60
CA GLN A 7 -0.37 9.04 11.32
C GLN A 7 0.10 7.65 10.89
N GLY A 8 -0.82 6.82 10.40
CA GLY A 8 -0.50 5.51 9.85
C GLY A 8 0.28 5.58 8.54
N LEU A 9 0.84 4.46 8.10
CA LEU A 9 1.54 4.36 6.81
C LEU A 9 0.55 4.26 5.65
N LEU A 10 0.79 5.02 4.58
CA LEU A 10 0.16 4.79 3.28
C LEU A 10 0.99 3.77 2.50
N ILE A 11 0.38 2.63 2.17
CA ILE A 11 1.04 1.48 1.55
C ILE A 11 0.34 1.17 0.25
N VAL A 12 1.09 1.06 -0.83
CA VAL A 12 0.61 0.68 -2.15
C VAL A 12 1.14 -0.71 -2.48
N LEU A 13 0.25 -1.67 -2.64
CA LEU A 13 0.56 -2.99 -3.15
C LEU A 13 0.04 -3.12 -4.57
N SER A 14 0.96 -3.21 -5.51
CA SER A 14 0.66 -3.49 -6.91
C SER A 14 1.29 -4.79 -7.35
N GLY A 15 1.06 -5.16 -8.58
CA GLY A 15 1.60 -6.37 -9.19
C GLY A 15 0.69 -6.87 -10.28
N SER A 16 1.19 -7.73 -11.13
CA SER A 16 0.46 -8.23 -12.29
C SER A 16 -0.86 -8.90 -11.91
N SER A 17 -1.80 -8.87 -12.82
CA SER A 17 -3.02 -9.68 -12.70
C SER A 17 -2.64 -11.15 -12.52
N GLY A 18 -3.19 -11.82 -11.50
CA GLY A 18 -2.83 -13.21 -11.17
C GLY A 18 -1.65 -13.36 -10.20
N SER A 19 -1.01 -12.28 -9.74
CA SER A 19 0.07 -12.37 -8.74
C SER A 19 -0.40 -12.76 -7.33
N GLY A 20 -1.72 -12.70 -7.04
CA GLY A 20 -2.28 -13.13 -5.75
C GLY A 20 -2.45 -12.01 -4.72
N LYS A 21 -2.50 -10.74 -5.15
CA LYS A 21 -2.61 -9.55 -4.28
C LYS A 21 -3.66 -9.71 -3.17
N ASN A 22 -4.91 -9.99 -3.55
CA ASN A 22 -6.01 -10.04 -2.58
C ASN A 22 -5.78 -11.13 -1.52
N THR A 23 -5.35 -12.33 -1.93
CA THR A 23 -5.11 -13.44 -1.00
C THR A 23 -4.01 -13.14 0.01
N VAL A 24 -2.91 -12.52 -0.45
CA VAL A 24 -1.80 -12.08 0.42
C VAL A 24 -2.27 -10.99 1.37
N CYS A 25 -3.06 -10.02 0.89
CA CYS A 25 -3.63 -8.95 1.72
C CYS A 25 -4.57 -9.49 2.78
N ASP A 26 -5.47 -10.40 2.42
CA ASP A 26 -6.42 -11.00 3.36
C ASP A 26 -5.71 -11.75 4.48
N LEU A 27 -4.64 -12.45 4.15
CA LEU A 27 -3.84 -13.16 5.15
C LEU A 27 -3.04 -12.18 6.03
N ALA A 28 -2.42 -11.17 5.45
CA ALA A 28 -1.68 -10.15 6.19
C ALA A 28 -2.58 -9.40 7.19
N LYS A 29 -3.83 -9.07 6.81
CA LYS A 29 -4.83 -8.43 7.71
C LYS A 29 -5.24 -9.33 8.87
N LYS A 30 -5.21 -10.66 8.73
CA LYS A 30 -5.54 -11.58 9.83
C LYS A 30 -4.56 -11.46 10.99
N THR A 31 -3.28 -11.29 10.68
CA THR A 31 -2.19 -11.21 11.67
C THR A 31 -1.88 -9.77 12.08
N ASN A 32 -2.07 -8.78 11.19
CA ASN A 32 -1.85 -7.36 11.49
C ASN A 32 -3.18 -6.62 11.63
N LYS A 33 -3.66 -6.46 12.87
CA LYS A 33 -4.93 -5.78 13.18
C LYS A 33 -4.89 -4.26 12.97
N ASN A 34 -3.69 -3.67 12.80
CA ASN A 34 -3.56 -2.25 12.47
C ASN A 34 -3.65 -1.99 10.96
N LEU A 35 -3.52 -3.02 10.13
CA LEU A 35 -3.59 -2.90 8.67
C LEU A 35 -5.06 -2.83 8.22
N TRP A 36 -5.41 -1.75 7.55
CA TRP A 36 -6.71 -1.53 6.94
C TRP A 36 -6.58 -1.43 5.41
N GLU A 37 -7.32 -2.25 4.69
CA GLU A 37 -7.36 -2.22 3.23
C GLU A 37 -8.42 -1.23 2.77
N SER A 38 -8.05 -0.33 1.87
CA SER A 38 -8.98 0.62 1.26
C SER A 38 -9.92 -0.10 0.29
N ILE A 39 -11.21 0.22 0.39
CA ILE A 39 -12.21 -0.25 -0.56
C ILE A 39 -12.24 0.72 -1.74
N SER A 40 -11.89 0.24 -2.92
CA SER A 40 -11.91 1.02 -4.15
C SER A 40 -13.34 1.22 -4.68
N MET A 41 -13.56 2.33 -5.38
CA MET A 41 -14.75 2.58 -6.17
C MET A 41 -14.56 2.01 -7.59
N THR A 42 -15.61 1.45 -8.18
CA THR A 42 -15.56 0.96 -9.57
C THR A 42 -16.87 1.19 -10.32
N SER A 43 -16.76 1.44 -11.63
CA SER A 43 -17.91 1.48 -12.54
C SER A 43 -18.35 0.11 -13.05
N ARG A 44 -17.57 -0.94 -12.73
CA ARG A 44 -17.89 -2.33 -13.08
C ARG A 44 -19.09 -2.83 -12.27
N LYS A 45 -19.96 -3.61 -12.89
CA LYS A 45 -21.02 -4.32 -12.17
C LYS A 45 -20.44 -5.35 -11.19
N PRO A 46 -21.11 -5.58 -10.03
CA PRO A 46 -20.70 -6.65 -9.11
C PRO A 46 -20.69 -8.02 -9.81
N ARG A 47 -19.76 -8.88 -9.42
CA ARG A 47 -19.75 -10.30 -9.78
C ARG A 47 -20.54 -11.08 -8.72
N GLU A 48 -20.83 -12.34 -9.04
CA GLU A 48 -21.44 -13.25 -8.06
C GLU A 48 -20.58 -13.33 -6.79
N GLY A 49 -21.22 -13.17 -5.64
CA GLY A 49 -20.58 -13.17 -4.33
C GLY A 49 -19.87 -11.85 -3.93
N GLU A 50 -19.84 -10.83 -4.78
CA GLU A 50 -19.32 -9.51 -4.41
C GLU A 50 -20.42 -8.63 -3.78
N GLU A 51 -20.06 -7.92 -2.70
CA GLU A 51 -20.95 -7.05 -1.95
C GLU A 51 -20.49 -5.59 -2.02
N ASP A 52 -21.44 -4.65 -2.20
CA ASP A 52 -21.16 -3.23 -2.16
C ASP A 52 -20.66 -2.79 -0.79
N GLY A 53 -19.64 -1.94 -0.78
CA GLY A 53 -19.01 -1.48 0.46
C GLY A 53 -18.09 -2.50 1.15
N LYS A 54 -17.95 -3.71 0.60
CA LYS A 54 -16.99 -4.72 1.06
C LYS A 54 -15.87 -4.96 0.06
N ASN A 55 -16.24 -5.37 -1.15
CA ASN A 55 -15.27 -5.66 -2.21
C ASN A 55 -14.92 -4.40 -2.99
N TYR A 56 -15.95 -3.63 -3.33
CA TYR A 56 -15.86 -2.34 -4.00
C TYR A 56 -17.06 -1.47 -3.60
N TYR A 57 -16.94 -0.16 -3.80
CA TYR A 57 -18.10 0.73 -3.95
C TYR A 57 -18.52 0.69 -5.43
N PHE A 58 -19.60 -0.03 -5.73
CA PHE A 58 -20.10 -0.17 -7.10
C PHE A 58 -20.95 1.03 -7.47
N VAL A 59 -20.52 1.81 -8.45
CA VAL A 59 -21.20 3.03 -8.89
C VAL A 59 -21.42 3.04 -10.40
N THR A 60 -22.28 3.91 -10.88
CA THR A 60 -22.42 4.17 -12.32
C THR A 60 -21.18 4.90 -12.85
N GLU A 61 -20.88 4.79 -14.15
CA GLU A 61 -19.79 5.53 -14.79
C GLU A 61 -19.94 7.04 -14.55
N LYS A 62 -21.14 7.59 -14.74
CA LYS A 62 -21.46 8.99 -14.43
C LYS A 62 -21.11 9.37 -12.99
N LYS A 63 -21.46 8.52 -12.02
CA LYS A 63 -21.14 8.78 -10.60
C LYS A 63 -19.66 8.72 -10.31
N PHE A 64 -18.94 7.86 -11.02
CA PHE A 64 -17.48 7.81 -10.94
C PHE A 64 -16.85 9.11 -11.45
N GLU A 65 -17.27 9.57 -12.64
CA GLU A 65 -16.82 10.82 -13.25
C GLU A 65 -17.10 12.04 -12.38
N GLU A 66 -18.29 12.13 -11.77
CA GLU A 66 -18.61 13.19 -10.80
C GLU A 66 -17.64 13.22 -9.60
N ASN A 67 -17.19 12.03 -9.11
CA ASN A 67 -16.21 11.97 -8.04
C ASN A 67 -14.80 12.35 -8.50
N LEU A 68 -14.47 12.03 -9.74
CA LEU A 68 -13.20 12.42 -10.35
C LEU A 68 -13.11 13.94 -10.52
N GLU A 69 -14.14 14.57 -11.08
CA GLU A 69 -14.20 16.03 -11.27
C GLU A 69 -14.14 16.81 -9.94
N LYS A 70 -14.76 16.27 -8.88
CA LYS A 70 -14.70 16.85 -7.53
C LYS A 70 -13.37 16.61 -6.80
N GLY A 71 -12.43 15.87 -7.38
CA GLY A 71 -11.15 15.54 -6.74
C GLY A 71 -11.29 14.63 -5.50
N ASN A 72 -12.36 13.83 -5.45
CA ASN A 72 -12.66 12.92 -4.34
C ASN A 72 -11.84 11.63 -4.37
N LEU A 73 -11.05 11.40 -5.43
CA LEU A 73 -10.22 10.21 -5.61
C LEU A 73 -8.73 10.54 -5.42
N LEU A 74 -8.01 9.66 -4.76
CA LEU A 74 -6.56 9.72 -4.62
C LEU A 74 -5.85 9.39 -5.94
N GLU A 75 -6.35 8.36 -6.60
CA GLU A 75 -5.90 7.86 -7.90
C GLU A 75 -7.08 7.26 -8.64
N TYR A 76 -6.93 7.06 -9.93
CA TYR A 76 -7.86 6.28 -10.74
C TYR A 76 -7.15 5.61 -11.91
N ALA A 77 -7.75 4.51 -12.39
CA ALA A 77 -7.30 3.80 -13.58
C ALA A 77 -8.50 3.30 -14.38
N LYS A 78 -8.33 3.15 -15.70
CA LYS A 78 -9.27 2.45 -16.55
C LYS A 78 -8.68 1.10 -16.92
N PHE A 79 -9.34 0.02 -16.51
CA PHE A 79 -8.91 -1.35 -16.77
C PHE A 79 -10.07 -2.18 -17.31
N ALA A 80 -9.85 -2.90 -18.40
CA ALA A 80 -10.88 -3.72 -19.08
C ALA A 80 -12.21 -2.97 -19.30
N GLY A 81 -12.13 -1.69 -19.73
CA GLY A 81 -13.30 -0.86 -20.04
C GLY A 81 -13.99 -0.22 -18.84
N ASN A 82 -13.58 -0.52 -17.60
CA ASN A 82 -14.18 0.01 -16.36
C ASN A 82 -13.23 0.93 -15.63
N TYR A 83 -13.78 1.88 -14.89
CA TYR A 83 -13.03 2.72 -13.97
C TYR A 83 -12.84 2.06 -12.61
N TYR A 84 -11.69 2.30 -12.02
CA TYR A 84 -11.32 1.94 -10.65
C TYR A 84 -10.64 3.13 -10.01
N GLY A 85 -10.89 3.41 -8.74
CA GLY A 85 -10.26 4.53 -8.06
C GLY A 85 -10.42 4.45 -6.55
N THR A 86 -9.52 5.09 -5.83
CA THR A 86 -9.46 5.04 -4.38
C THR A 86 -10.09 6.29 -3.78
N PRO A 87 -11.19 6.18 -2.97
CA PRO A 87 -11.80 7.33 -2.30
C PRO A 87 -10.85 7.99 -1.30
N LYS A 88 -10.64 9.31 -1.46
CA LYS A 88 -9.70 10.10 -0.65
C LYS A 88 -10.09 10.18 0.82
N SER A 89 -11.37 10.43 1.10
CA SER A 89 -11.86 10.72 2.46
C SER A 89 -11.70 9.54 3.42
N SER A 90 -11.99 8.31 2.96
CA SER A 90 -11.86 7.11 3.77
C SER A 90 -10.39 6.80 4.10
N VAL A 91 -9.50 6.95 3.12
CA VAL A 91 -8.05 6.77 3.31
C VAL A 91 -7.52 7.77 4.32
N GLN A 92 -7.82 9.07 4.15
CA GLN A 92 -7.35 10.11 5.05
C GLN A 92 -7.83 9.86 6.49
N LYS A 93 -9.12 9.55 6.67
CA LYS A 93 -9.69 9.23 7.99
C LYS A 93 -8.95 8.09 8.68
N MET A 94 -8.60 7.03 7.96
CA MET A 94 -7.89 5.89 8.54
C MET A 94 -6.45 6.20 8.87
N LEU A 95 -5.74 6.93 8.00
CA LEU A 95 -4.38 7.39 8.28
C LEU A 95 -4.34 8.27 9.54
N ASP A 96 -5.26 9.22 9.67
CA ASP A 96 -5.34 10.14 10.82
C ASP A 96 -5.69 9.41 12.12
N SER A 97 -6.37 8.26 12.04
CA SER A 97 -6.63 7.39 13.19
C SER A 97 -5.43 6.51 13.58
N GLY A 98 -4.30 6.60 12.87
CA GLY A 98 -3.10 5.79 13.11
C GLY A 98 -3.14 4.39 12.48
N LYS A 99 -4.15 4.09 11.65
CA LYS A 99 -4.20 2.84 10.89
C LYS A 99 -3.24 2.88 9.70
N ASP A 100 -2.54 1.78 9.47
CA ASP A 100 -1.80 1.57 8.24
C ASP A 100 -2.78 1.26 7.12
N VAL A 101 -2.75 2.06 6.06
CA VAL A 101 -3.69 1.96 4.95
C VAL A 101 -3.03 1.28 3.77
N LEU A 102 -3.59 0.15 3.36
CA LEU A 102 -3.15 -0.63 2.22
C LEU A 102 -4.04 -0.35 1.01
N LEU A 103 -3.46 0.18 -0.05
CA LEU A 103 -4.08 0.34 -1.36
C LEU A 103 -3.67 -0.84 -2.24
N VAL A 104 -4.64 -1.68 -2.63
CA VAL A 104 -4.44 -2.77 -3.58
C VAL A 104 -4.91 -2.29 -4.94
N ILE A 105 -3.99 -1.70 -5.71
CA ILE A 105 -4.31 -0.96 -6.94
C ILE A 105 -3.45 -1.38 -8.12
N GLU A 106 -3.91 -1.04 -9.31
CA GLU A 106 -3.17 -1.23 -10.56
C GLU A 106 -1.99 -0.26 -10.65
N ILE A 107 -1.00 -0.59 -11.48
CA ILE A 107 0.25 0.18 -11.59
C ILE A 107 0.00 1.63 -12.00
N GLN A 108 -0.98 1.86 -12.89
CA GLN A 108 -1.34 3.24 -13.29
C GLN A 108 -1.74 4.11 -12.09
N GLY A 109 -2.55 3.56 -11.18
CA GLY A 109 -2.92 4.23 -9.94
C GLY A 109 -1.73 4.40 -8.99
N ALA A 110 -0.89 3.38 -8.87
CA ALA A 110 0.32 3.43 -8.03
C ALA A 110 1.28 4.55 -8.45
N LEU A 111 1.46 4.78 -9.74
CA LEU A 111 2.29 5.87 -10.25
C LEU A 111 1.71 7.26 -9.92
N GLN A 112 0.39 7.43 -9.99
CA GLN A 112 -0.27 8.67 -9.57
C GLN A 112 -0.09 8.92 -8.05
N ILE A 113 -0.20 7.86 -7.23
CA ILE A 113 0.08 7.97 -5.79
C ILE A 113 1.54 8.34 -5.56
N LYS A 114 2.47 7.77 -6.32
CA LYS A 114 3.91 8.06 -6.17
C LYS A 114 4.25 9.54 -6.42
N GLU A 115 3.62 10.15 -7.40
CA GLU A 115 3.82 11.57 -7.70
C GLU A 115 3.26 12.47 -6.59
N ARG A 116 2.11 12.11 -6.01
CA ARG A 116 1.41 12.94 -5.01
C ARG A 116 1.86 12.65 -3.58
N PHE A 117 2.27 11.44 -3.29
CA PHE A 117 2.65 10.94 -1.96
C PHE A 117 3.97 10.17 -2.03
N PRO A 118 5.11 10.85 -2.30
CA PRO A 118 6.40 10.18 -2.49
C PRO A 118 6.91 9.45 -1.25
N SER A 119 6.39 9.79 -0.06
CA SER A 119 6.69 9.11 1.21
C SER A 119 5.87 7.83 1.44
N ALA A 120 4.89 7.51 0.57
CA ALA A 120 4.15 6.27 0.65
C ALA A 120 5.08 5.07 0.36
N LEU A 121 4.71 3.93 0.91
CA LEU A 121 5.46 2.68 0.76
C LEU A 121 4.95 1.91 -0.46
N PHE A 122 5.80 1.68 -1.45
CA PHE A 122 5.44 0.99 -2.68
C PHE A 122 6.01 -0.42 -2.70
N ILE A 123 5.13 -1.41 -2.76
CA ILE A 123 5.46 -2.85 -2.77
C ILE A 123 4.92 -3.47 -4.05
N PHE A 124 5.78 -4.19 -4.77
CA PHE A 124 5.38 -4.93 -5.97
C PHE A 124 5.29 -6.43 -5.66
N LEU A 125 4.15 -7.05 -5.96
CA LEU A 125 3.93 -8.48 -5.78
C LEU A 125 4.14 -9.21 -7.11
N LEU A 126 5.10 -10.12 -7.14
CA LEU A 126 5.41 -10.97 -8.28
C LEU A 126 4.96 -12.42 -8.06
N PRO A 127 4.52 -13.13 -9.09
CA PRO A 127 4.48 -14.58 -9.08
C PRO A 127 5.93 -15.14 -9.08
N PRO A 128 6.16 -16.39 -8.67
CA PRO A 128 7.50 -16.99 -8.63
C PRO A 128 8.13 -17.15 -10.01
N SER A 129 7.31 -17.22 -11.06
CA SER A 129 7.79 -17.26 -12.45
C SER A 129 6.70 -16.85 -13.43
N MET A 130 7.09 -16.49 -14.66
CA MET A 130 6.16 -16.23 -15.75
C MET A 130 5.35 -17.48 -16.17
N LYS A 131 5.93 -18.66 -16.00
CA LYS A 131 5.24 -19.95 -16.21
C LYS A 131 4.10 -20.12 -15.20
N GLU A 132 4.36 -19.83 -13.94
CA GLU A 132 3.38 -19.89 -12.88
C GLU A 132 2.28 -18.82 -13.06
N LEU A 133 2.65 -17.61 -13.45
CA LEU A 133 1.69 -16.57 -13.81
C LEU A 133 0.73 -17.05 -14.90
N LYS A 134 1.26 -17.62 -15.99
CA LYS A 134 0.45 -18.17 -17.09
C LYS A 134 -0.51 -19.26 -16.57
N ARG A 135 -0.03 -20.14 -15.68
CA ARG A 135 -0.85 -21.17 -15.05
C ARG A 135 -2.00 -20.57 -14.22
N ARG A 136 -1.70 -19.58 -13.37
CA ARG A 136 -2.70 -18.90 -12.51
C ARG A 136 -3.75 -18.13 -13.33
N LEU A 137 -3.34 -17.52 -14.45
CA LEU A 137 -4.27 -16.85 -15.36
C LEU A 137 -5.22 -17.85 -16.03
N LYS A 138 -4.71 -19.02 -16.47
CA LYS A 138 -5.54 -20.08 -17.08
C LYS A 138 -6.57 -20.68 -16.13
N LEU A 139 -6.27 -20.80 -14.83
CA LEU A 139 -7.17 -21.40 -13.84
C LEU A 139 -8.46 -20.60 -13.60
N ARG A 140 -8.55 -19.37 -14.07
CA ARG A 140 -9.77 -18.55 -13.93
C ARG A 140 -10.88 -18.88 -14.93
N HIS A 141 -10.66 -19.82 -15.87
CA HIS A 141 -11.62 -20.49 -16.76
C HIS A 141 -12.60 -19.63 -17.57
N THR A 142 -12.41 -18.32 -17.69
CA THR A 142 -13.39 -17.41 -18.30
C THR A 142 -12.88 -16.72 -19.57
N GLU A 143 -11.69 -17.06 -20.07
CA GLU A 143 -11.03 -16.26 -21.08
C GLU A 143 -10.59 -17.07 -22.31
N SER A 144 -10.69 -16.46 -23.47
CA SER A 144 -10.13 -16.99 -24.72
C SER A 144 -8.60 -16.99 -24.69
N GLU A 145 -7.97 -17.76 -25.56
CA GLU A 145 -6.50 -17.80 -25.64
C GLU A 145 -5.91 -16.42 -26.02
N GLU A 146 -6.62 -15.64 -26.84
CA GLU A 146 -6.24 -14.27 -27.19
C GLU A 146 -6.27 -13.32 -25.99
N GLU A 147 -7.30 -13.40 -25.15
CA GLU A 147 -7.40 -12.61 -23.92
C GLU A 147 -6.31 -12.98 -22.92
N LEU A 148 -6.01 -14.27 -22.79
CA LEU A 148 -4.90 -14.76 -21.98
C LEU A 148 -3.56 -14.18 -22.45
N MET A 149 -3.30 -14.17 -23.76
CA MET A 149 -2.06 -13.62 -24.31
C MET A 149 -1.97 -12.11 -24.12
N LYS A 150 -3.09 -11.37 -24.24
CA LYS A 150 -3.14 -9.93 -23.94
C LYS A 150 -2.78 -9.67 -22.48
N ARG A 151 -3.38 -10.41 -21.54
CA ARG A 151 -3.11 -10.26 -20.09
C ARG A 151 -1.66 -10.61 -19.75
N PHE A 152 -1.11 -11.63 -20.39
CA PHE A 152 0.27 -12.03 -20.22
C PHE A 152 1.24 -10.94 -20.73
N SER A 153 0.94 -10.35 -21.90
CA SER A 153 1.72 -9.23 -22.44
C SER A 153 1.66 -7.99 -21.55
N ILE A 154 0.48 -7.69 -20.98
CA ILE A 154 0.31 -6.60 -20.02
C ILE A 154 1.16 -6.87 -18.77
N ALA A 155 1.07 -8.07 -18.20
CA ALA A 155 1.85 -8.45 -17.02
C ALA A 155 3.36 -8.32 -17.22
N TYR A 156 3.85 -8.66 -18.42
CA TYR A 156 5.26 -8.49 -18.77
C TYR A 156 5.67 -7.00 -18.80
N LYS A 157 4.82 -6.14 -19.35
CA LYS A 157 5.06 -4.68 -19.34
C LYS A 157 5.02 -4.12 -17.93
N GLU A 158 4.13 -4.63 -17.10
CA GLU A 158 3.99 -4.23 -15.71
C GLU A 158 5.23 -4.53 -14.88
N ILE A 159 5.93 -5.64 -15.13
CA ILE A 159 7.18 -5.99 -14.47
C ILE A 159 8.30 -4.96 -14.77
N ASN A 160 8.27 -4.31 -15.91
CA ASN A 160 9.25 -3.26 -16.25
C ASN A 160 9.10 -2.01 -15.36
N GLU A 161 7.97 -1.83 -14.67
CA GLU A 161 7.74 -0.76 -13.73
C GLU A 161 8.33 -1.04 -12.34
N LEU A 162 8.85 -2.26 -12.10
CA LEU A 162 9.43 -2.70 -10.84
C LEU A 162 10.47 -1.73 -10.24
N PRO A 163 11.39 -1.10 -11.01
CA PRO A 163 12.36 -0.15 -10.48
C PRO A 163 11.74 1.08 -9.80
N LYS A 164 10.45 1.34 -10.00
CA LYS A 164 9.73 2.45 -9.37
C LYS A 164 9.21 2.13 -7.96
N TYR A 165 9.32 0.88 -7.52
CA TYR A 165 8.85 0.41 -6.22
C TYR A 165 9.98 0.36 -5.19
N ASN A 166 9.61 0.40 -3.90
CA ASN A 166 10.59 0.32 -2.81
C ASN A 166 10.96 -1.12 -2.49
N TYR A 167 9.98 -2.04 -2.63
CA TYR A 167 10.13 -3.45 -2.28
C TYR A 167 9.47 -4.34 -3.32
N VAL A 168 9.99 -5.56 -3.42
CA VAL A 168 9.39 -6.65 -4.18
C VAL A 168 9.14 -7.84 -3.27
N ILE A 169 7.97 -8.45 -3.42
CA ILE A 169 7.62 -9.71 -2.76
C ILE A 169 7.32 -10.74 -3.84
N VAL A 170 8.01 -11.87 -3.81
CA VAL A 170 7.69 -13.02 -4.65
C VAL A 170 6.67 -13.88 -3.90
N ASN A 171 5.49 -14.07 -4.50
CA ASN A 171 4.39 -14.87 -3.97
C ASN A 171 4.49 -16.31 -4.50
N ASP A 172 5.43 -17.06 -3.93
CA ASP A 172 5.54 -18.50 -4.10
C ASP A 172 4.61 -19.19 -3.12
N GLU A 173 4.84 -19.01 -1.84
CA GLU A 173 3.97 -19.44 -0.74
C GLU A 173 3.24 -18.25 -0.13
N ILE A 174 1.91 -18.35 -0.03
CA ILE A 174 1.03 -17.23 0.37
C ILE A 174 1.34 -16.75 1.79
N ASP A 175 1.58 -17.69 2.73
CA ASP A 175 1.89 -17.37 4.12
C ASP A 175 3.20 -16.61 4.23
N GLU A 176 4.23 -17.02 3.50
CA GLU A 176 5.50 -16.31 3.46
C GLU A 176 5.37 -14.91 2.84
N ALA A 177 4.60 -14.78 1.76
CA ALA A 177 4.38 -13.49 1.12
C ALA A 177 3.64 -12.52 2.07
N ALA A 178 2.65 -12.99 2.81
CA ALA A 178 1.93 -12.20 3.82
C ALA A 178 2.83 -11.81 5.00
N ASN A 179 3.69 -12.73 5.46
CA ASN A 179 4.66 -12.46 6.51
C ASN A 179 5.69 -11.41 6.05
N LYS A 180 6.20 -11.51 4.82
CA LYS A 180 7.11 -10.50 4.22
C LYS A 180 6.45 -9.13 4.13
N LEU A 181 5.17 -9.06 3.74
CA LEU A 181 4.41 -7.81 3.72
C LEU A 181 4.36 -7.16 5.11
N ASN A 182 3.99 -7.92 6.14
CA ASN A 182 3.94 -7.42 7.51
C ASN A 182 5.32 -7.07 8.08
N ALA A 183 6.37 -7.81 7.73
CA ALA A 183 7.75 -7.51 8.12
C ALA A 183 8.23 -6.18 7.52
N ILE A 184 7.95 -5.93 6.24
CA ILE A 184 8.26 -4.66 5.57
C ILE A 184 7.53 -3.49 6.27
N ILE A 185 6.23 -3.63 6.56
CA ILE A 185 5.45 -2.61 7.27
C ILE A 185 6.08 -2.32 8.64
N THR A 186 6.49 -3.35 9.36
CA THR A 186 7.13 -3.22 10.68
C THR A 186 8.48 -2.50 10.56
N ALA A 187 9.32 -2.89 9.61
CA ALA A 187 10.61 -2.26 9.38
C ALA A 187 10.49 -0.79 8.97
N GLU A 188 9.52 -0.47 8.11
CA GLU A 188 9.27 0.92 7.67
C GLU A 188 8.85 1.85 8.82
N LYS A 189 8.20 1.33 9.85
CA LYS A 189 7.88 2.09 11.06
C LYS A 189 9.09 2.39 11.94
N CYS A 190 10.15 1.62 11.79
CA CYS A 190 11.41 1.80 12.51
C CYS A 190 12.37 2.78 11.82
N ARG A 191 12.00 3.34 10.67
CA ARG A 191 12.85 4.32 9.96
C ARG A 191 12.95 5.61 10.76
N VAL A 192 14.15 6.15 10.88
CA VAL A 192 14.44 7.37 11.65
C VAL A 192 13.61 8.57 11.19
N ASP A 193 13.40 8.72 9.87
CA ASP A 193 12.59 9.79 9.28
C ASP A 193 11.07 9.67 9.57
N ARG A 194 10.64 8.57 10.21
CA ARG A 194 9.27 8.32 10.67
C ARG A 194 9.13 8.38 12.18
N ILE A 195 10.21 8.62 12.91
CA ILE A 195 10.21 8.76 14.36
C ILE A 195 10.16 10.26 14.69
N GLU A 196 9.17 10.70 15.47
CA GLU A 196 9.04 12.10 15.89
C GLU A 196 9.94 12.43 17.07
N GLU A 197 10.04 11.51 18.03
CA GLU A 197 10.85 11.69 19.24
C GLU A 197 11.51 10.38 19.64
N VAL A 198 12.81 10.43 19.88
CA VAL A 198 13.62 9.33 20.41
C VAL A 198 14.10 9.75 21.78
N TYR A 199 13.19 9.95 22.76
CA TYR A 199 13.66 10.20 24.09
C TYR A 199 12.74 9.73 25.18
N LEU A 200 13.34 9.50 26.18
CA LEU A 200 13.04 8.92 27.46
C LEU A 200 12.31 9.99 28.30
N ASP A 201 11.18 9.64 28.83
CA ASP A 201 10.27 10.55 29.55
C ASP A 201 10.53 10.49 31.07
N SER A 202 11.75 10.08 31.50
CA SER A 202 12.07 10.03 32.91
C SER A 202 12.63 11.37 33.39
N GLU A 203 12.27 11.79 34.59
CA GLU A 203 12.85 12.99 35.21
C GLU A 203 14.38 12.89 35.36
N GLU A 204 14.91 11.68 35.50
CA GLU A 204 16.35 11.40 35.56
C GLU A 204 17.07 11.76 34.28
N GLU A 205 16.46 11.58 33.12
CA GLU A 205 17.07 11.88 31.82
C GLU A 205 17.04 13.36 31.48
N LYS A 206 15.96 14.06 31.85
CA LYS A 206 15.91 15.53 31.77
C LYS A 206 16.99 16.15 32.66
N MET A 207 17.26 15.53 33.78
CA MET A 207 18.31 15.96 34.69
C MET A 207 19.69 15.68 34.13
N HIS A 208 19.87 14.56 33.40
CA HIS A 208 21.12 14.21 32.75
C HIS A 208 21.43 15.15 31.57
N GLU A 209 20.45 15.48 30.72
CA GLU A 209 20.60 16.48 29.67
C GLU A 209 21.01 17.85 30.23
N THR A 210 20.36 18.29 31.30
CA THR A 210 20.67 19.55 31.97
C THR A 210 22.12 19.57 32.54
N LEU A 211 22.62 18.44 32.99
CA LEU A 211 24.01 18.32 33.48
C LEU A 211 25.03 18.34 32.33
N VAL A 212 24.73 17.64 31.22
CA VAL A 212 25.59 17.64 30.01
C VAL A 212 25.66 19.01 29.40
N ASP A 213 24.55 19.72 29.27
CA ASP A 213 24.52 21.07 28.75
C ASP A 213 25.33 22.06 29.60
N LYS A 214 25.21 21.96 30.92
CA LYS A 214 26.03 22.77 31.86
C LYS A 214 27.54 22.46 31.74
N GLU A 215 27.92 21.20 31.54
CA GLU A 215 29.32 20.83 31.35
C GLU A 215 29.87 21.35 30.00
N LEU A 216 29.05 21.34 28.95
CA LEU A 216 29.42 21.88 27.64
C LEU A 216 29.55 23.41 27.65
N GLU A 217 28.65 24.11 28.37
CA GLU A 217 28.74 25.56 28.58
C GLU A 217 30.01 25.94 29.37
N ASN A 218 30.29 25.24 30.46
CA ASN A 218 31.50 25.47 31.26
C ASN A 218 32.80 25.21 30.48
N LYS A 219 32.83 24.29 29.54
CA LYS A 219 33.98 24.05 28.66
C LYS A 219 34.15 25.13 27.58
N ARG A 220 33.07 25.81 27.18
CA ARG A 220 33.13 26.94 26.22
C ARG A 220 33.60 28.25 26.87
N VAL A 221 33.42 28.41 28.16
CA VAL A 221 33.86 29.63 28.89
C VAL A 221 35.35 29.58 29.24
N ASN A 222 35.99 28.41 29.20
CA ASN A 222 37.39 28.19 29.55
C ASN A 222 38.30 28.03 28.32
N LEU A 223 37.86 28.38 27.12
CA LEU A 223 38.61 28.53 25.88
C LEU A 223 38.63 30.01 25.43
#